data_074a971469c3434d3d262e4d4278299e
#
_entry.id   074a971469c3434d3d262e4d4278299e
#
_cell.length_a   1.000
_cell.length_b   1.000
_cell.length_c   1.000
_cell.angle_alpha   90.00
_cell.angle_beta   90.00
_cell.angle_gamma   90.00
#
_symmetry.space_group_name_H-M   'P 1'
#
loop_
_entity.id
_entity.type
_entity.pdbx_description
1 polymer ?
#
loop_
_entity_poly.entity_id
_entity_poly.type
_entity_poly.pdbx_seq_one_letter_code
_entity_poly.pdbx_strand_id
1 'polypeptide(L)'
;YYFIDNGLLHIFLTDANTSLLENIVAIQLYKKYGNEVYFYNQNIEVDFIIPEQKTAYQVSYSLMDENTYQRETEALIKLNTVFPMEQMYIITKDEERTIAHEKGINIEVIPVWKWLLNETIIK
;
A
#
# COMPACT_ATOMS: atom_id res chain seq x y z
N TYR A 1 2.32 15.19 -14.18
CA TYR A 1 0.86 15.01 -14.20
C TYR A 1 0.50 13.53 -14.29
N TYR A 2 -0.37 13.12 -13.42
CA TYR A 2 -0.78 11.76 -13.38
C TYR A 2 -2.29 11.65 -13.62
N PHE A 3 -2.67 10.65 -14.38
CA PHE A 3 -4.05 10.50 -14.80
C PHE A 3 -4.50 9.04 -14.64
N ILE A 4 -5.66 8.84 -14.02
CA ILE A 4 -6.26 7.52 -13.90
C ILE A 4 -7.23 7.34 -15.06
N ASP A 5 -7.11 6.21 -15.75
CA ASP A 5 -8.01 5.87 -16.83
C ASP A 5 -9.47 5.90 -16.35
N ASN A 6 -10.33 6.59 -17.08
CA ASN A 6 -11.72 6.71 -16.70
C ASN A 6 -12.44 5.37 -16.62
N GLY A 7 -12.10 4.44 -17.52
CA GLY A 7 -12.69 3.12 -17.47
C GLY A 7 -12.32 2.36 -16.22
N LEU A 8 -11.05 2.44 -15.83
CA LEU A 8 -10.58 1.80 -14.62
C LEU A 8 -11.23 2.42 -13.39
N LEU A 9 -11.33 3.74 -13.37
CA LEU A 9 -11.96 4.43 -12.25
C LEU A 9 -13.43 4.04 -12.12
N HIS A 10 -14.13 3.93 -13.25
CA HIS A 10 -15.53 3.53 -13.24
C HIS A 10 -15.69 2.13 -12.64
N ILE A 11 -14.86 1.20 -13.08
CA ILE A 11 -14.90 -0.16 -12.56
C ILE A 11 -14.62 -0.17 -11.05
N PHE A 12 -13.63 0.61 -10.62
CA PHE A 12 -13.31 0.71 -9.20
C PHE A 12 -14.50 1.20 -8.37
N LEU A 13 -15.20 2.21 -8.87
CA LEU A 13 -16.32 2.77 -8.14
C LEU A 13 -17.53 1.84 -8.09
N THR A 14 -17.69 0.98 -9.11
CA THR A 14 -18.84 0.08 -9.17
C THR A 14 -18.58 -1.30 -8.63
N ASP A 15 -17.32 -1.74 -8.64
CA ASP A 15 -16.99 -3.12 -8.24
C ASP A 15 -15.59 -3.18 -7.63
N ALA A 16 -15.36 -2.30 -6.66
CA ALA A 16 -14.05 -2.22 -6.02
C ALA A 16 -13.80 -3.43 -5.13
N ASN A 17 -12.57 -3.93 -5.18
CA ASN A 17 -12.13 -5.03 -4.34
C ASN A 17 -10.61 -4.94 -4.20
N THR A 18 -10.03 -5.83 -3.40
CA THR A 18 -8.60 -5.78 -3.13
C THR A 18 -7.77 -5.92 -4.40
N SER A 19 -8.15 -6.83 -5.29
CA SER A 19 -7.38 -7.02 -6.53
C SER A 19 -7.35 -5.75 -7.38
N LEU A 20 -8.48 -5.07 -7.48
CA LEU A 20 -8.54 -3.85 -8.25
C LEU A 20 -7.71 -2.75 -7.59
N LEU A 21 -7.77 -2.66 -6.26
CA LEU A 21 -6.94 -1.71 -5.54
C LEU A 21 -5.47 -1.98 -5.79
N GLU A 22 -5.07 -3.26 -5.75
CA GLU A 22 -3.68 -3.64 -6.01
C GLU A 22 -3.25 -3.18 -7.40
N ASN A 23 -4.13 -3.34 -8.38
CA ASN A 23 -3.80 -2.91 -9.74
C ASN A 23 -3.60 -1.41 -9.82
N ILE A 24 -4.45 -0.64 -9.17
CA ILE A 24 -4.33 0.81 -9.17
C ILE A 24 -3.01 1.24 -8.53
N VAL A 25 -2.69 0.64 -7.39
CA VAL A 25 -1.44 0.97 -6.70
C VAL A 25 -0.25 0.55 -7.54
N ALA A 26 -0.31 -0.62 -8.16
CA ALA A 26 0.78 -1.10 -9.01
C ALA A 26 1.04 -0.14 -10.17
N ILE A 27 -0.02 0.29 -10.83
CA ILE A 27 0.11 1.21 -11.96
C ILE A 27 0.80 2.50 -11.51
N GLN A 28 0.38 3.05 -10.40
CA GLN A 28 0.97 4.29 -9.90
C GLN A 28 2.43 4.09 -9.52
N LEU A 29 2.75 3.02 -8.81
CA LEU A 29 4.11 2.79 -8.37
C LEU A 29 5.04 2.49 -9.53
N TYR A 30 4.59 1.69 -10.51
CA TYR A 30 5.42 1.39 -11.66
C TYR A 30 5.63 2.62 -12.54
N LYS A 31 4.65 3.51 -12.61
CA LYS A 31 4.84 4.76 -13.33
C LYS A 31 5.92 5.62 -12.69
N LYS A 32 5.97 5.60 -11.36
CA LYS A 32 6.87 6.49 -10.64
C LYS A 32 8.26 5.88 -10.44
N TYR A 33 8.32 4.58 -10.16
CA TYR A 33 9.58 3.96 -9.78
C TYR A 33 10.09 2.91 -10.75
N GLY A 34 9.25 2.45 -11.67
CA GLY A 34 9.68 1.50 -12.70
C GLY A 34 10.24 0.22 -12.12
N ASN A 35 11.48 -0.09 -12.50
CA ASN A 35 12.13 -1.32 -12.09
C ASN A 35 12.48 -1.39 -10.61
N GLU A 36 12.30 -0.30 -9.88
CA GLU A 36 12.64 -0.27 -8.46
C GLU A 36 11.54 -0.81 -7.57
N VAL A 37 10.43 -1.23 -8.15
CA VAL A 37 9.31 -1.79 -7.40
C VAL A 37 9.49 -3.29 -7.31
N TYR A 38 9.45 -3.82 -6.08
CA TYR A 38 9.56 -5.24 -5.82
C TYR A 38 8.42 -5.70 -4.94
N PHE A 39 8.23 -7.00 -4.84
CA PHE A 39 7.34 -7.57 -3.85
C PHE A 39 8.15 -8.54 -3.01
N TYR A 40 7.67 -8.82 -1.81
CA TYR A 40 8.39 -9.72 -0.91
C TYR A 40 7.48 -10.91 -0.60
N ASN A 41 7.95 -12.11 -0.88
CA ASN A 41 7.17 -13.32 -0.67
C ASN A 41 8.10 -14.44 -0.24
N GLN A 42 8.50 -14.40 1.01
CA GLN A 42 9.28 -15.47 1.61
C GLN A 42 8.37 -16.22 2.58
N ASN A 43 8.39 -15.89 3.85
CA ASN A 43 7.47 -16.47 4.81
C ASN A 43 6.26 -15.58 5.03
N ILE A 44 6.34 -14.37 4.55
CA ILE A 44 5.28 -13.37 4.64
C ILE A 44 5.14 -12.73 3.27
N GLU A 45 4.02 -12.07 3.04
CA GLU A 45 3.80 -11.38 1.78
C GLU A 45 3.64 -9.89 2.01
N VAL A 46 4.45 -9.10 1.31
CA VAL A 46 4.30 -7.66 1.27
C VAL A 46 4.11 -7.29 -0.20
N ASP A 47 3.03 -6.59 -0.48
CA ASP A 47 2.60 -6.37 -1.86
C ASP A 47 3.59 -5.57 -2.70
N PHE A 48 4.11 -4.47 -2.15
CA PHE A 48 5.05 -3.65 -2.90
C PHE A 48 6.11 -3.09 -1.96
N ILE A 49 7.35 -3.11 -2.43
CA ILE A 49 8.49 -2.55 -1.70
C ILE A 49 9.30 -1.71 -2.66
N ILE A 50 9.66 -0.50 -2.24
CA ILE A 50 10.60 0.32 -2.97
C ILE A 50 11.84 0.47 -2.09
N PRO A 51 12.83 -0.43 -2.23
CA PRO A 51 13.98 -0.42 -1.34
C PRO A 51 14.77 0.87 -1.35
N GLU A 52 14.86 1.51 -2.50
CA GLU A 52 15.59 2.78 -2.63
C GLU A 52 14.97 3.86 -1.74
N GLN A 53 13.66 3.81 -1.55
CA GLN A 53 12.94 4.77 -0.73
C GLN A 53 12.69 4.25 0.67
N LYS A 54 13.08 3.00 0.95
CA LYS A 54 12.82 2.35 2.23
C LYS A 54 11.35 2.43 2.60
N THR A 55 10.49 2.13 1.63
CA THR A 55 9.05 2.23 1.78
C THR A 55 8.40 0.91 1.40
N ALA A 56 7.42 0.48 2.17
CA ALA A 56 6.67 -0.74 1.92
C ALA A 56 5.19 -0.44 1.91
N TYR A 57 4.46 -1.14 1.05
CA TYR A 57 3.02 -0.97 0.88
C TYR A 57 2.31 -2.29 0.94
N GLN A 58 1.22 -2.34 1.69
CA GLN A 58 0.23 -3.40 1.60
C GLN A 58 -1.04 -2.80 1.02
N VAL A 59 -1.83 -3.61 0.37
CA VAL A 59 -3.10 -3.17 -0.19
C VAL A 59 -4.19 -4.09 0.32
N SER A 60 -5.22 -3.52 0.91
CA SER A 60 -6.35 -4.28 1.41
C SER A 60 -7.60 -3.44 1.30
N TYR A 61 -8.68 -4.04 0.77
CA TYR A 61 -9.93 -3.31 0.64
C TYR A 61 -10.36 -2.72 1.98
N SER A 62 -10.23 -3.52 3.04
CA SER A 62 -10.63 -3.11 4.38
C SER A 62 -9.82 -3.86 5.42
N LEU A 63 -9.61 -3.23 6.56
CA LEU A 63 -8.95 -3.86 7.71
C LEU A 63 -9.95 -4.13 8.83
N MET A 64 -11.24 -4.15 8.52
CA MET A 64 -12.24 -4.40 9.54
C MET A 64 -12.25 -5.84 10.03
N ASP A 65 -11.84 -6.78 9.18
CA ASP A 65 -11.70 -8.16 9.57
C ASP A 65 -10.42 -8.33 10.39
N GLU A 66 -10.55 -8.92 11.59
CA GLU A 66 -9.42 -9.05 12.49
C GLU A 66 -8.29 -9.88 11.90
N ASN A 67 -8.61 -10.96 11.22
CA ASN A 67 -7.59 -11.81 10.62
C ASN A 67 -6.83 -11.05 9.53
N THR A 68 -7.53 -10.27 8.73
CA THR A 68 -6.90 -9.45 7.70
C THR A 68 -5.99 -8.42 8.35
N TYR A 69 -6.51 -7.74 9.36
CA TYR A 69 -5.74 -6.72 10.07
C TYR A 69 -4.43 -7.30 10.61
N GLN A 70 -4.52 -8.46 11.27
CA GLN A 70 -3.34 -9.09 11.85
C GLN A 70 -2.35 -9.50 10.77
N ARG A 71 -2.84 -10.12 9.71
CA ARG A 71 -1.97 -10.60 8.66
C ARG A 71 -1.21 -9.47 7.97
N GLU A 72 -1.93 -8.40 7.63
CA GLU A 72 -1.31 -7.29 6.91
C GLU A 72 -0.31 -6.53 7.78
N THR A 73 -0.68 -6.27 9.03
CA THR A 73 0.22 -5.53 9.91
C THR A 73 1.43 -6.34 10.31
N GLU A 74 1.25 -7.62 10.63
CA GLU A 74 2.37 -8.46 11.03
C GLU A 74 3.36 -8.66 9.91
N ALA A 75 2.89 -8.74 8.68
CA ALA A 75 3.79 -8.88 7.54
C ALA A 75 4.72 -7.68 7.43
N LEU A 76 4.18 -6.48 7.58
CA LEU A 76 5.01 -5.28 7.53
C LEU A 76 6.00 -5.22 8.68
N ILE A 77 5.55 -5.58 9.88
CA ILE A 77 6.43 -5.56 11.04
C ILE A 77 7.58 -6.55 10.86
N LYS A 78 7.27 -7.73 10.36
CA LYS A 78 8.31 -8.73 10.12
C LYS A 78 9.25 -8.31 9.01
N LEU A 79 8.73 -7.69 7.96
CA LEU A 79 9.58 -7.17 6.90
C LEU A 79 10.59 -6.18 7.47
N ASN A 80 10.14 -5.32 8.35
CA ASN A 80 10.99 -4.28 8.92
C ASN A 80 12.16 -4.86 9.71
N THR A 81 12.03 -6.07 10.21
CA THR A 81 13.14 -6.71 10.94
C THR A 81 14.20 -7.23 9.98
N VAL A 82 13.83 -7.53 8.74
CA VAL A 82 14.77 -8.03 7.73
C VAL A 82 15.33 -6.89 6.89
N PHE A 83 14.46 -6.00 6.46
CA PHE A 83 14.81 -4.83 5.66
C PHE A 83 14.24 -3.61 6.35
N PRO A 84 15.04 -2.88 7.13
CA PRO A 84 14.51 -1.71 7.84
C PRO A 84 13.89 -0.70 6.88
N MET A 85 12.66 -0.32 7.20
CA MET A 85 11.89 0.61 6.38
C MET A 85 11.78 1.94 7.10
N GLU A 86 11.61 3.01 6.34
CA GLU A 86 11.38 4.33 6.90
C GLU A 86 9.89 4.67 6.89
N GLN A 87 9.15 4.08 5.94
CA GLN A 87 7.72 4.32 5.83
C GLN A 87 7.01 3.02 5.48
N MET A 88 5.88 2.78 6.13
CA MET A 88 5.05 1.60 5.85
C MET A 88 3.60 2.03 5.75
N TYR A 89 2.95 1.58 4.69
CA TYR A 89 1.57 1.97 4.40
C TYR A 89 0.68 0.77 4.17
N ILE A 90 -0.59 0.90 4.55
CA ILE A 90 -1.63 -0.03 4.10
C ILE A 90 -2.65 0.83 3.37
N ILE A 91 -2.80 0.58 2.07
CA ILE A 91 -3.71 1.35 1.24
C ILE A 91 -5.05 0.64 1.19
N THR A 92 -6.11 1.35 1.55
CA THR A 92 -7.45 0.78 1.65
C THR A 92 -8.40 1.52 0.73
N LYS A 93 -9.65 1.05 0.69
CA LYS A 93 -10.65 1.78 -0.07
C LYS A 93 -10.98 3.12 0.57
N ASP A 94 -11.29 3.12 1.89
CA ASP A 94 -11.71 4.35 2.53
C ASP A 94 -11.38 4.45 4.02
N GLU A 95 -10.47 3.62 4.51
CA GLU A 95 -10.08 3.68 5.92
C GLU A 95 -8.80 4.49 6.09
N GLU A 96 -8.75 5.22 7.19
CA GLU A 96 -7.60 6.08 7.47
C GLU A 96 -7.30 6.08 8.97
N ARG A 97 -6.08 5.70 9.34
CA ARG A 97 -5.62 5.77 10.72
C ARG A 97 -4.14 5.48 10.77
N THR A 98 -3.54 5.70 11.93
CA THR A 98 -2.15 5.37 12.18
C THR A 98 -2.11 4.21 13.16
N ILE A 99 -1.36 3.16 12.81
CA ILE A 99 -1.16 2.03 13.70
C ILE A 99 0.21 2.18 14.33
N ALA A 100 0.22 2.45 15.62
CA ALA A 100 1.47 2.64 16.35
C ALA A 100 2.11 1.29 16.65
N HIS A 101 3.42 1.25 16.56
CA HIS A 101 4.18 0.05 16.90
C HIS A 101 5.28 0.43 17.87
N GLU A 102 5.29 -0.22 19.03
CA GLU A 102 6.17 0.18 20.12
C GLU A 102 7.66 0.00 19.82
N LYS A 103 8.00 -0.85 18.88
CA LYS A 103 9.41 -1.16 18.60
C LYS A 103 9.89 -0.62 17.27
N GLY A 104 9.07 0.11 16.55
CA GLY A 104 9.47 0.52 15.23
C GLY A 104 8.69 1.67 14.70
N ILE A 105 8.62 1.74 13.39
CA ILE A 105 7.90 2.82 12.75
C ILE A 105 6.42 2.51 12.73
N ASN A 106 5.64 3.57 12.64
CA ASN A 106 4.19 3.43 12.56
C ASN A 106 3.77 2.99 11.17
N ILE A 107 2.61 2.35 11.11
CA ILE A 107 2.01 1.98 9.84
C ILE A 107 0.88 2.95 9.57
N GLU A 108 0.93 3.61 8.42
CA GLU A 108 -0.10 4.56 8.03
C GLU A 108 -1.14 3.86 7.16
N VAL A 109 -2.38 3.85 7.62
CA VAL A 109 -3.50 3.33 6.83
C VAL A 109 -4.12 4.51 6.12
N ILE A 110 -4.19 4.46 4.79
CA ILE A 110 -4.61 5.61 4.00
C ILE A 110 -5.55 5.16 2.89
N PRO A 111 -6.63 5.91 2.62
CA PRO A 111 -7.51 5.56 1.51
C PRO A 111 -6.79 5.77 0.18
N VAL A 112 -7.11 4.93 -0.80
CA VAL A 112 -6.43 4.99 -2.10
C VAL A 112 -6.58 6.36 -2.76
N TRP A 113 -7.76 6.98 -2.64
CA TRP A 113 -7.96 8.28 -3.27
C TRP A 113 -7.03 9.34 -2.69
N LYS A 114 -6.82 9.30 -1.38
CA LYS A 114 -5.95 10.28 -0.72
C LYS A 114 -4.50 10.02 -1.07
N TRP A 115 -4.11 8.75 -1.11
CA TRP A 115 -2.75 8.38 -1.50
C TRP A 115 -2.44 8.85 -2.92
N LEU A 116 -3.38 8.63 -3.84
CA LEU A 116 -3.18 9.06 -5.22
C LEU A 116 -3.04 10.57 -5.33
N LEU A 117 -3.85 11.31 -4.58
CA LEU A 117 -3.73 12.77 -4.58
C LEU A 117 -2.35 13.20 -4.09
N ASN A 118 -1.89 12.61 -3.01
CA ASN A 118 -0.57 12.94 -2.49
C ASN A 118 0.53 12.63 -3.50
N GLU A 119 0.41 11.49 -4.18
CA GLU A 119 1.42 11.09 -5.17
C GLU A 119 1.42 12.00 -6.39
N THR A 120 0.28 12.57 -6.75
CA THR A 120 0.22 13.44 -7.93
C THR A 120 0.57 14.88 -7.61
N ILE A 121 0.31 15.33 -6.39
CA ILE A 121 0.57 16.72 -6.00
C ILE A 121 2.01 16.91 -5.54
N ILE A 122 2.49 16.00 -4.73
CA ILE A 122 3.85 16.09 -4.17
C ILE A 122 4.83 15.45 -5.14
N LYS A 123 5.74 16.24 -5.63
CA LYS A 123 6.72 15.75 -6.60
C LYS A 123 8.10 15.63 -6.00
#